data_cee2360c3bc7cfffeb2b8e90f21af649
#
_entry.id   cee2360c3bc7cfffeb2b8e90f21af649
#
_cell.length_a   1.000
_cell.length_b   1.000
_cell.length_c   1.000
_cell.angle_alpha   90.00
_cell.angle_beta   90.00
_cell.angle_gamma   90.00
#
_symmetry.space_group_name_H-M   'P 1'
#
loop_
_entity.id
_entity.type
_entity.pdbx_description
1 polymer ?
#
loop_
_entity_poly.entity_id
_entity_poly.type
_entity_poly.pdbx_seq_one_letter_code
_entity_poly.pdbx_strand_id
1 'polypeptide(L)'
;WNNYDLDLLEELNQLNKIIEIIFSQYISFIKSYISIQKVFRPFVENYLHRKGTFPNEHEVAEYFSDFNKNNSKNFEKINCQMKSFGYKVLKDENKKPILCEQILFSDLQSFLFYDFFNGIRNNYIPNKCKHCGKFFLIRGGKYFSYCDNPLKDEPDKTCRDVGSRRH
;
A
#
# COMPACT_ATOMS: atom_id res chain seq x y z
N TRP A 1 42.60 -28.37 19.67
CA TRP A 1 41.55 -27.39 19.32
C TRP A 1 41.18 -26.69 20.63
N ASN A 2 41.47 -25.39 20.75
CA ASN A 2 41.24 -24.61 21.93
C ASN A 2 39.70 -24.34 22.04
N ASN A 3 39.17 -24.29 23.27
CA ASN A 3 37.75 -23.98 23.52
C ASN A 3 37.29 -22.69 22.83
N TYR A 4 38.15 -21.72 22.60
CA TYR A 4 37.90 -20.48 21.86
C TYR A 4 37.46 -20.68 20.42
N ASP A 5 37.98 -21.71 19.72
CA ASP A 5 37.61 -21.99 18.32
C ASP A 5 36.21 -22.58 18.20
N LEU A 6 35.75 -23.30 19.22
CA LEU A 6 34.41 -23.88 19.29
C LEU A 6 33.33 -22.81 19.59
N ASP A 7 33.64 -21.88 20.50
CA ASP A 7 32.73 -20.77 20.84
C ASP A 7 32.54 -19.85 19.64
N LEU A 8 33.63 -19.54 18.91
CA LEU A 8 33.59 -18.71 17.68
C LEU A 8 32.74 -19.38 16.59
N LEU A 9 32.90 -20.72 16.43
CA LEU A 9 32.10 -21.45 15.44
C LEU A 9 30.63 -21.48 15.77
N GLU A 10 30.27 -21.54 17.04
CA GLU A 10 28.89 -21.50 17.51
C GLU A 10 28.27 -20.12 17.30
N GLU A 11 28.99 -19.03 17.59
CA GLU A 11 28.57 -17.67 17.29
C GLU A 11 28.35 -17.43 15.80
N LEU A 12 29.25 -17.92 14.93
CA LEU A 12 29.09 -17.83 13.48
C LEU A 12 27.87 -18.60 12.99
N ASN A 13 27.58 -19.78 13.54
CA ASN A 13 26.40 -20.56 13.20
C ASN A 13 25.10 -19.86 13.64
N GLN A 14 25.09 -19.21 14.80
CA GLN A 14 23.96 -18.42 15.27
C GLN A 14 23.73 -17.20 14.37
N LEU A 15 24.80 -16.50 13.99
CA LEU A 15 24.73 -15.36 13.08
C LEU A 15 24.17 -15.77 11.70
N ASN A 16 24.64 -16.88 11.15
CA ASN A 16 24.13 -17.42 9.89
C ASN A 16 22.62 -17.72 9.95
N LYS A 17 22.14 -18.34 11.05
CA LYS A 17 20.71 -18.57 11.24
C LYS A 17 19.90 -17.28 11.29
N ILE A 18 20.40 -16.24 11.96
CA ILE A 18 19.74 -14.93 12.01
C ILE A 18 19.66 -14.31 10.61
N ILE A 19 20.76 -14.37 9.86
CA ILE A 19 20.82 -13.89 8.48
C ILE A 19 19.80 -14.62 7.60
N GLU A 20 19.72 -15.95 7.66
CA GLU A 20 18.75 -16.74 6.90
C GLU A 20 17.29 -16.35 7.23
N ILE A 21 16.99 -16.13 8.52
CA ILE A 21 15.66 -15.66 8.96
C ILE A 21 15.34 -14.30 8.35
N ILE A 22 16.27 -13.34 8.42
CA ILE A 22 16.09 -11.99 7.87
C ILE A 22 15.87 -12.06 6.36
N PHE A 23 16.69 -12.82 5.62
CA PHE A 23 16.50 -12.99 4.18
C PHE A 23 15.18 -13.65 3.82
N SER A 24 14.75 -14.67 4.55
CA SER A 24 13.46 -15.34 4.31
C SER A 24 12.29 -14.40 4.52
N GLN A 25 12.33 -13.56 5.55
CA GLN A 25 11.34 -12.54 5.83
C GLN A 25 11.30 -11.47 4.73
N TYR A 26 12.46 -11.01 4.27
CA TYR A 26 12.58 -10.04 3.19
C TYR A 26 12.03 -10.57 1.86
N ILE A 27 12.35 -11.82 1.50
CA ILE A 27 11.78 -12.48 0.31
C ILE A 27 10.26 -12.62 0.43
N SER A 28 9.74 -12.98 1.59
CA SER A 28 8.31 -13.06 1.86
C SER A 28 7.62 -11.69 1.69
N PHE A 29 8.24 -10.63 2.20
CA PHE A 29 7.78 -9.25 2.02
C PHE A 29 7.69 -8.87 0.54
N ILE A 30 8.74 -9.11 -0.25
CA ILE A 30 8.74 -8.81 -1.69
C ILE A 30 7.67 -9.61 -2.42
N LYS A 31 7.52 -10.90 -2.13
CA LYS A 31 6.47 -11.74 -2.74
C LYS A 31 5.08 -11.22 -2.43
N SER A 32 4.80 -10.82 -1.19
CA SER A 32 3.53 -10.24 -0.77
C SER A 32 3.26 -8.93 -1.50
N TYR A 33 4.24 -8.04 -1.59
CA TYR A 33 4.14 -6.78 -2.31
C TYR A 33 3.83 -6.98 -3.81
N ILE A 34 4.56 -7.87 -4.48
CA ILE A 34 4.34 -8.20 -5.89
C ILE A 34 2.94 -8.80 -6.10
N SER A 35 2.49 -9.68 -5.21
CA SER A 35 1.17 -10.30 -5.27
C SER A 35 0.05 -9.25 -5.18
N ILE A 36 0.16 -8.33 -4.22
CA ILE A 36 -0.78 -7.21 -4.05
C ILE A 36 -0.79 -6.30 -5.26
N GLN A 37 0.37 -5.93 -5.79
CA GLN A 37 0.44 -5.09 -7.00
C GLN A 37 -0.23 -5.75 -8.21
N LYS A 38 -0.04 -7.05 -8.40
CA LYS A 38 -0.68 -7.79 -9.50
C LYS A 38 -2.20 -7.77 -9.43
N VAL A 39 -2.77 -7.63 -8.24
CA VAL A 39 -4.22 -7.57 -8.04
C VAL A 39 -4.73 -6.14 -8.09
N PHE A 40 -4.16 -5.23 -7.31
CA PHE A 40 -4.71 -3.89 -7.20
C PHE A 40 -4.40 -2.98 -8.39
N ARG A 41 -3.27 -3.16 -9.05
CA ARG A 41 -2.94 -2.34 -10.22
C ARG A 41 -3.96 -2.47 -11.34
N PRO A 42 -4.38 -3.67 -11.79
CA PRO A 42 -5.46 -3.80 -12.76
C PRO A 42 -6.80 -3.24 -12.27
N PHE A 43 -7.11 -3.37 -10.96
CA PHE A 43 -8.31 -2.78 -10.40
C PHE A 43 -8.29 -1.25 -10.51
N VAL A 44 -7.19 -0.60 -10.11
CA VAL A 44 -7.03 0.84 -10.24
C VAL A 44 -7.08 1.28 -11.69
N GLU A 45 -6.31 0.65 -12.58
CA GLU A 45 -6.18 1.05 -13.99
C GLU A 45 -7.46 0.84 -14.80
N ASN A 46 -8.17 -0.26 -14.57
CA ASN A 46 -9.30 -0.64 -15.42
C ASN A 46 -10.67 -0.26 -14.86
N TYR A 47 -10.79 -0.07 -13.55
CA TYR A 47 -12.07 0.20 -12.89
C TYR A 47 -12.16 1.59 -12.28
N LEU A 48 -11.20 1.99 -11.46
CA LEU A 48 -11.26 3.29 -10.81
C LEU A 48 -10.99 4.47 -11.76
N HIS A 49 -10.29 4.22 -12.87
CA HIS A 49 -9.95 5.25 -13.87
C HIS A 49 -10.97 5.47 -14.98
N ARG A 50 -12.02 4.64 -15.07
CA ARG A 50 -12.86 4.55 -16.28
C ARG A 50 -13.58 5.83 -16.69
N LYS A 51 -13.96 6.70 -15.76
CA LYS A 51 -14.90 7.80 -16.06
C LYS A 51 -14.32 9.22 -15.97
N GLY A 52 -13.06 9.39 -15.57
CA GLY A 52 -12.52 10.74 -15.36
C GLY A 52 -13.23 11.52 -14.24
N THR A 53 -14.07 10.87 -13.48
CA THR A 53 -14.80 11.41 -12.33
C THR A 53 -14.44 10.60 -11.08
N PHE A 54 -14.62 11.20 -9.94
CA PHE A 54 -14.43 10.51 -8.66
C PHE A 54 -15.57 9.51 -8.46
N PRO A 55 -15.31 8.19 -8.36
CA PRO A 55 -16.37 7.22 -8.15
C PRO A 55 -16.96 7.37 -6.74
N ASN A 56 -18.28 7.27 -6.63
CA ASN A 56 -18.92 7.18 -5.34
C ASN A 56 -18.79 5.75 -4.74
N GLU A 57 -19.18 5.58 -3.47
CA GLU A 57 -19.02 4.31 -2.76
C GLU A 57 -19.75 3.14 -3.45
N HIS A 58 -20.93 3.36 -4.00
CA HIS A 58 -21.70 2.35 -4.74
C HIS A 58 -20.99 1.94 -6.04
N GLU A 59 -20.49 2.91 -6.78
CA GLU A 59 -19.70 2.64 -8.01
C GLU A 59 -18.43 1.86 -7.70
N VAL A 60 -17.73 2.17 -6.60
CA VAL A 60 -16.55 1.41 -6.16
C VAL A 60 -16.92 -0.02 -5.81
N ALA A 61 -18.04 -0.24 -5.11
CA ALA A 61 -18.53 -1.56 -4.76
C ALA A 61 -18.91 -2.40 -6.00
N GLU A 62 -19.59 -1.79 -6.98
CA GLU A 62 -19.90 -2.42 -8.26
C GLU A 62 -18.63 -2.80 -9.02
N TYR A 63 -17.68 -1.87 -9.15
CA TYR A 63 -16.39 -2.12 -9.82
C TYR A 63 -15.61 -3.23 -9.15
N PHE A 64 -15.62 -3.28 -7.82
CA PHE A 64 -14.96 -4.34 -7.08
C PHE A 64 -15.65 -5.69 -7.28
N SER A 65 -17.00 -5.72 -7.30
CA SER A 65 -17.77 -6.94 -7.58
C SER A 65 -17.44 -7.49 -8.95
N ASP A 66 -17.44 -6.64 -9.99
CA ASP A 66 -17.14 -7.05 -11.36
C ASP A 66 -15.68 -7.50 -11.51
N PHE A 67 -14.76 -6.77 -10.91
CA PHE A 67 -13.36 -7.16 -10.90
C PHE A 67 -13.14 -8.51 -10.23
N ASN A 68 -13.81 -8.76 -9.10
CA ASN A 68 -13.70 -10.01 -8.36
C ASN A 68 -14.26 -11.19 -9.16
N LYS A 69 -15.41 -11.05 -9.83
CA LYS A 69 -15.96 -12.07 -10.72
C LYS A 69 -14.99 -12.47 -11.84
N ASN A 70 -14.31 -11.49 -12.43
CA ASN A 70 -13.38 -11.69 -13.54
C ASN A 70 -11.99 -12.17 -13.11
N ASN A 71 -11.64 -12.01 -11.83
CA ASN A 71 -10.31 -12.30 -11.28
C ASN A 71 -10.34 -13.17 -10.02
N SER A 72 -11.39 -13.96 -9.80
CA SER A 72 -11.62 -14.75 -8.58
C SER A 72 -10.40 -15.58 -8.17
N LYS A 73 -9.72 -16.24 -9.10
CA LYS A 73 -8.51 -17.04 -8.83
C LYS A 73 -7.36 -16.24 -8.20
N ASN A 74 -7.28 -14.94 -8.44
CA ASN A 74 -6.25 -14.08 -7.88
C ASN A 74 -6.67 -13.55 -6.50
N PHE A 75 -7.97 -13.32 -6.29
CA PHE A 75 -8.52 -12.84 -5.02
C PHE A 75 -8.61 -13.93 -3.95
N GLU A 76 -8.92 -15.17 -4.31
CA GLU A 76 -8.94 -16.30 -3.37
C GLU A 76 -7.60 -16.51 -2.65
N LYS A 77 -6.50 -16.04 -3.27
CA LYS A 77 -5.15 -16.08 -2.69
C LYS A 77 -4.86 -14.92 -1.72
N ILE A 78 -5.69 -13.87 -1.74
CA ILE A 78 -5.54 -12.71 -0.85
C ILE A 78 -6.58 -12.82 0.24
N ASN A 79 -6.25 -13.52 1.29
CA ASN A 79 -7.09 -13.60 2.48
C ASN A 79 -6.60 -12.58 3.51
N CYS A 80 -7.44 -11.57 3.80
CA CYS A 80 -7.13 -10.60 4.84
C CYS A 80 -7.39 -11.21 6.22
N GLN A 81 -6.32 -11.52 6.93
CA GLN A 81 -6.40 -12.08 8.28
C GLN A 81 -5.98 -11.06 9.33
N MET A 82 -6.94 -10.59 10.10
CA MET A 82 -6.69 -9.80 11.31
C MET A 82 -6.50 -10.74 12.49
N LYS A 83 -5.38 -10.60 13.21
CA LYS A 83 -5.11 -11.34 14.45
C LYS A 83 -5.86 -10.77 15.65
N SER A 84 -5.90 -9.45 15.73
CA SER A 84 -6.65 -8.75 16.77
C SER A 84 -7.02 -7.35 16.35
N PHE A 85 -8.10 -6.85 16.95
CA PHE A 85 -8.57 -5.47 16.87
C PHE A 85 -8.80 -4.95 18.28
N GLY A 86 -8.41 -3.72 18.56
CA GLY A 86 -8.59 -3.09 19.86
C GLY A 86 -8.30 -1.60 19.82
N TYR A 87 -8.41 -0.99 21.01
CA TYR A 87 -8.09 0.43 21.19
C TYR A 87 -6.94 0.60 22.15
N LYS A 88 -6.08 1.56 21.90
CA LYS A 88 -4.94 1.91 22.76
C LYS A 88 -4.85 3.43 22.92
N VAL A 89 -4.57 3.86 24.14
CA VAL A 89 -4.27 5.27 24.39
C VAL A 89 -2.78 5.52 24.13
N LEU A 90 -2.51 6.39 23.20
CA LEU A 90 -1.16 6.90 22.92
C LEU A 90 -1.08 8.38 23.28
N LYS A 91 0.12 8.95 23.23
CA LYS A 91 0.34 10.40 23.40
C LYS A 91 0.67 11.00 22.03
N ASP A 92 0.03 12.14 21.71
CA ASP A 92 0.38 12.94 20.53
C ASP A 92 1.72 13.69 20.72
N GLU A 93 2.11 14.46 19.72
CA GLU A 93 3.33 15.27 19.75
C GLU A 93 3.35 16.29 20.91
N ASN A 94 2.19 16.72 21.39
CA ASN A 94 1.99 17.62 22.52
C ASN A 94 1.83 16.87 23.87
N LYS A 95 2.11 15.56 23.89
CA LYS A 95 1.96 14.67 25.06
C LYS A 95 0.50 14.52 25.55
N LYS A 96 -0.49 14.91 24.76
CA LYS A 96 -1.91 14.73 25.10
C LYS A 96 -2.36 13.30 24.76
N PRO A 97 -3.23 12.70 25.59
CA PRO A 97 -3.75 11.36 25.33
C PRO A 97 -4.68 11.38 24.10
N ILE A 98 -4.43 10.45 23.15
CA ILE A 98 -5.30 10.19 22.00
C ILE A 98 -5.70 8.73 21.99
N LEU A 99 -6.95 8.46 21.64
CA LEU A 99 -7.45 7.11 21.45
C LEU A 99 -7.13 6.65 20.03
N CYS A 100 -6.37 5.56 19.92
CA CYS A 100 -5.97 4.98 18.64
C CYS A 100 -6.54 3.59 18.48
N GLU A 101 -6.97 3.27 17.28
CA GLU A 101 -7.25 1.89 16.88
C GLU A 101 -5.92 1.12 16.73
N GLN A 102 -5.90 -0.09 17.27
CA GLN A 102 -4.78 -1.02 17.10
C GLN A 102 -5.27 -2.26 16.38
N ILE A 103 -4.73 -2.50 15.19
CA ILE A 103 -5.05 -3.66 14.38
C ILE A 103 -3.75 -4.45 14.17
N LEU A 104 -3.76 -5.74 14.52
CA LEU A 104 -2.67 -6.65 14.25
C LEU A 104 -3.04 -7.56 13.08
N PHE A 105 -2.19 -7.62 12.09
CA PHE A 105 -2.33 -8.48 10.93
C PHE A 105 -1.43 -9.71 11.05
N SER A 106 -1.82 -10.80 10.40
CA SER A 106 -1.00 -12.02 10.33
C SER A 106 0.23 -11.85 9.45
N ASP A 107 0.10 -11.00 8.42
CA ASP A 107 1.12 -10.78 7.41
C ASP A 107 0.97 -9.41 6.74
N LEU A 108 1.99 -9.01 5.99
CA LEU A 108 2.00 -7.75 5.26
C LEU A 108 0.90 -7.68 4.19
N GLN A 109 0.57 -8.79 3.53
CA GLN A 109 -0.45 -8.84 2.49
C GLN A 109 -1.81 -8.46 3.05
N SER A 110 -2.17 -8.98 4.22
CA SER A 110 -3.39 -8.65 4.95
C SER A 110 -3.46 -7.17 5.32
N PHE A 111 -2.34 -6.61 5.80
CA PHE A 111 -2.24 -5.17 6.09
C PHE A 111 -2.46 -4.32 4.84
N LEU A 112 -1.74 -4.59 3.75
CA LEU A 112 -1.84 -3.82 2.50
C LEU A 112 -3.23 -3.92 1.88
N PHE A 113 -3.89 -5.08 1.98
CA PHE A 113 -5.26 -5.25 1.54
C PHE A 113 -6.23 -4.38 2.34
N TYR A 114 -6.13 -4.44 3.66
CA TYR A 114 -6.94 -3.61 4.55
C TYR A 114 -6.72 -2.11 4.30
N ASP A 115 -5.45 -1.67 4.26
CA ASP A 115 -5.07 -0.26 4.08
C ASP A 115 -5.59 0.30 2.75
N PHE A 116 -5.50 -0.47 1.66
CA PHE A 116 -6.02 -0.08 0.36
C PHE A 116 -7.53 0.20 0.40
N PHE A 117 -8.34 -0.73 0.93
CA PHE A 117 -9.78 -0.54 0.98
C PHE A 117 -10.20 0.49 2.02
N ASN A 118 -9.51 0.57 3.15
CA ASN A 118 -9.73 1.63 4.13
C ASN A 118 -9.40 3.01 3.53
N GLY A 119 -8.35 3.11 2.73
CA GLY A 119 -8.04 4.30 1.96
C GLY A 119 -9.20 4.73 1.05
N ILE A 120 -9.73 3.80 0.24
CA ILE A 120 -10.87 4.07 -0.65
C ILE A 120 -12.09 4.53 0.14
N ARG A 121 -12.46 3.86 1.23
CA ARG A 121 -13.58 4.26 2.11
C ARG A 121 -13.41 5.66 2.69
N ASN A 122 -12.19 6.09 2.92
CA ASN A 122 -11.85 7.43 3.40
C ASN A 122 -11.62 8.44 2.25
N ASN A 123 -12.09 8.13 1.04
CA ASN A 123 -11.95 8.97 -0.16
C ASN A 123 -10.50 9.24 -0.58
N TYR A 124 -9.60 8.31 -0.31
CA TYR A 124 -8.25 8.29 -0.87
C TYR A 124 -8.21 7.35 -2.07
N ILE A 125 -8.40 7.89 -3.26
CA ILE A 125 -8.43 7.08 -4.49
C ILE A 125 -7.13 7.26 -5.27
N PRO A 126 -6.42 6.16 -5.61
CA PRO A 126 -5.24 6.23 -6.44
C PRO A 126 -5.63 6.64 -7.87
N ASN A 127 -4.92 7.61 -8.43
CA ASN A 127 -5.10 8.09 -9.79
C ASN A 127 -3.75 8.15 -10.53
N LYS A 128 -3.78 8.06 -11.85
CA LYS A 128 -2.59 8.15 -12.69
C LYS A 128 -2.47 9.55 -13.30
N CYS A 129 -1.36 10.22 -13.05
CA CYS A 129 -1.12 11.56 -13.58
C CYS A 129 -1.04 11.54 -15.11
N LYS A 130 -1.84 12.36 -15.80
CA LYS A 130 -1.83 12.47 -17.27
C LYS A 130 -0.55 13.05 -17.83
N HIS A 131 0.24 13.77 -17.01
CA HIS A 131 1.51 14.36 -17.44
C HIS A 131 2.69 13.41 -17.26
N CYS A 132 2.94 12.93 -16.04
CA CYS A 132 4.12 12.12 -15.73
C CYS A 132 3.88 10.61 -15.67
N GLY A 133 2.63 10.14 -15.78
CA GLY A 133 2.26 8.74 -15.74
C GLY A 133 2.38 8.06 -14.36
N LYS A 134 2.82 8.78 -13.33
CA LYS A 134 2.96 8.24 -11.97
C LYS A 134 1.62 8.20 -11.25
N PHE A 135 1.45 7.22 -10.35
CA PHE A 135 0.30 7.17 -9.47
C PHE A 135 0.42 8.22 -8.36
N PHE A 136 -0.72 8.78 -7.96
CA PHE A 136 -0.87 9.70 -6.82
C PHE A 136 -2.23 9.49 -6.17
N LEU A 137 -2.39 9.93 -4.93
CA LEU A 137 -3.64 9.82 -4.20
C LEU A 137 -4.46 11.11 -4.35
N ILE A 138 -5.70 10.96 -4.80
CA ILE A 138 -6.70 12.01 -4.75
C ILE A 138 -7.34 12.01 -3.37
N ARG A 139 -7.56 13.18 -2.79
CA ARG A 139 -8.18 13.37 -1.47
C ARG A 139 -9.41 14.27 -1.59
N GLY A 140 -10.41 13.98 -0.77
CA GLY A 140 -11.53 14.90 -0.54
C GLY A 140 -12.53 15.05 -1.69
N GLY A 141 -12.73 14.03 -2.52
CA GLY A 141 -13.81 13.96 -3.51
C GLY A 141 -13.66 14.87 -4.73
N LYS A 142 -12.52 15.60 -4.88
CA LYS A 142 -12.22 16.38 -6.08
C LYS A 142 -11.37 15.58 -7.03
N TYR A 143 -11.83 15.37 -8.26
CA TYR A 143 -11.06 14.70 -9.30
C TYR A 143 -9.95 15.61 -9.83
N PHE A 144 -8.73 15.11 -9.82
CA PHE A 144 -7.57 15.76 -10.40
C PHE A 144 -6.91 14.84 -11.43
N SER A 145 -6.62 15.37 -12.61
CA SER A 145 -5.92 14.63 -13.66
C SER A 145 -4.40 14.68 -13.54
N TYR A 146 -3.86 15.56 -12.69
CA TYR A 146 -2.45 15.84 -12.56
C TYR A 146 -2.02 15.83 -11.09
N CYS A 147 -0.83 15.29 -10.83
CA CYS A 147 -0.25 15.27 -9.47
C CYS A 147 0.50 16.58 -9.14
N ASP A 148 0.82 16.75 -7.87
CA ASP A 148 1.63 17.88 -7.38
C ASP A 148 3.14 17.58 -7.35
N ASN A 149 3.59 16.53 -8.04
CA ASN A 149 5.01 16.23 -8.12
C ASN A 149 5.74 17.31 -8.94
N PRO A 150 6.91 17.78 -8.49
CA PRO A 150 7.72 18.73 -9.23
C PRO A 150 8.18 18.14 -10.57
N LEU A 151 8.32 19.00 -11.57
CA LEU A 151 8.88 18.62 -12.86
C LEU A 151 10.40 18.42 -12.74
N LYS A 152 10.95 17.52 -13.57
CA LYS A 152 12.39 17.27 -13.56
C LYS A 152 13.20 18.48 -14.03
N ASP A 153 12.69 19.17 -15.05
CA ASP A 153 13.39 20.28 -15.71
C ASP A 153 13.02 21.65 -15.13
N GLU A 154 11.91 21.75 -14.37
CA GLU A 154 11.41 22.96 -13.74
C GLU A 154 10.90 22.63 -12.33
N PRO A 155 11.79 22.51 -11.33
CA PRO A 155 11.40 22.05 -9.99
C PRO A 155 10.42 22.98 -9.25
N ASP A 156 10.34 24.25 -9.66
CA ASP A 156 9.37 25.22 -9.12
C ASP A 156 7.95 25.03 -9.68
N LYS A 157 7.76 24.15 -10.65
CA LYS A 157 6.45 23.83 -11.25
C LYS A 157 6.07 22.38 -11.00
N THR A 158 4.78 22.14 -10.81
CA THR A 158 4.21 20.80 -10.65
C THR A 158 3.55 20.32 -11.95
N CYS A 159 3.27 19.00 -12.01
CA CYS A 159 2.49 18.46 -13.11
C CYS A 159 1.11 19.12 -13.24
N ARG A 160 0.53 19.61 -12.14
CA ARG A 160 -0.75 20.32 -12.10
C ARG A 160 -0.64 21.70 -12.77
N ASP A 161 0.44 22.43 -12.51
CA ASP A 161 0.64 23.78 -13.06
C ASP A 161 0.76 23.75 -14.59
N VAL A 162 1.40 22.73 -15.14
CA VAL A 162 1.57 22.57 -16.60
C VAL A 162 0.33 21.95 -17.24
N GLY A 163 -0.29 20.98 -16.57
CA GLY A 163 -1.44 20.27 -17.10
C GLY A 163 -2.70 21.16 -17.19
N SER A 164 -2.92 22.03 -16.21
CA SER A 164 -4.07 22.94 -16.19
C SER A 164 -4.02 24.05 -17.27
N ARG A 165 -2.85 24.35 -17.81
CA ARG A 165 -2.67 25.37 -18.87
C ARG A 165 -2.92 24.84 -20.28
N ARG A 166 -3.07 23.53 -20.46
CA ARG A 166 -3.27 22.88 -21.78
C ARG A 166 -4.75 22.59 -22.09
N HIS A 167 -5.65 23.05 -21.24
CA HIS A 167 -7.10 23.08 -21.40
C HIS A 167 -7.60 24.52 -21.34
#